data_0cc195b9e21473d7d57848b550a630dc
#
_entry.id   0cc195b9e21473d7d57848b550a630dc
#
_cell.length_a   1.000
_cell.length_b   1.000
_cell.length_c   1.000
_cell.angle_alpha   90.00
_cell.angle_beta   90.00
_cell.angle_gamma   90.00
#
_symmetry.space_group_name_H-M   'P 1'
#
loop_
_entity.id
_entity.type
_entity.pdbx_description
1 polymer ?
#
loop_
_entity_poly.entity_id
_entity_poly.type
_entity_poly.pdbx_seq_one_letter_code
_entity_poly.pdbx_strand_id
1 'polypeptide(L)'
;MPENIQMICLVRLIVAAVCGLLIGVERQTRMKGAGSRTHMMVSLGAALMTLVSSYGFLPIVGAAGVSVDVSRVAASIAAGIGFLGAGVIFVHRGGVVGLTTAAGLWTTTGVGMAIGCGMYAPGITATALMLIAQVLLRGVERREKMQVTELAVGLTDGKGDLVRLYDWLEQRKITVREIDLKRQEGNSIKIVLYIAMPRHFDKADFLRLQEDIPGVQSVEI
;
A
#
# COMPACT_ATOMS: atom_id res chain seq x y z
N MET A 1 -18.87 -31.98 -17.03
CA MET A 1 -19.13 -30.59 -17.45
C MET A 1 -19.18 -30.57 -18.96
N PRO A 2 -20.20 -29.99 -19.62
CA PRO A 2 -20.20 -29.82 -21.09
C PRO A 2 -18.98 -29.02 -21.56
N GLU A 3 -18.41 -29.36 -22.73
CA GLU A 3 -17.21 -28.69 -23.27
C GLU A 3 -17.37 -27.17 -23.38
N ASN A 4 -18.58 -26.72 -23.75
CA ASN A 4 -18.89 -25.29 -23.85
C ASN A 4 -18.68 -24.54 -22.52
N ILE A 5 -19.03 -25.15 -21.37
CA ILE A 5 -18.84 -24.53 -20.06
C ILE A 5 -17.37 -24.47 -19.69
N GLN A 6 -16.59 -25.51 -20.01
CA GLN A 6 -15.16 -25.53 -19.78
C GLN A 6 -14.45 -24.40 -20.57
N MET A 7 -14.82 -24.23 -21.85
CA MET A 7 -14.27 -23.14 -22.67
C MET A 7 -14.60 -21.75 -22.09
N ILE A 8 -15.85 -21.56 -21.63
CA ILE A 8 -16.26 -20.30 -20.97
C ILE A 8 -15.43 -20.04 -19.69
N CYS A 9 -15.22 -21.07 -18.86
CA CYS A 9 -14.40 -20.97 -17.68
C CYS A 9 -12.96 -20.57 -17.98
N LEU A 10 -12.34 -21.17 -19.02
CA LEU A 10 -10.99 -20.82 -19.47
C LEU A 10 -10.90 -19.36 -19.90
N VAL A 11 -11.86 -18.91 -20.73
CA VAL A 11 -11.90 -17.49 -21.14
C VAL A 11 -12.00 -16.55 -19.95
N ARG A 12 -12.86 -16.85 -18.97
CA ARG A 12 -12.99 -16.04 -17.74
C ARG A 12 -11.68 -15.96 -16.95
N LEU A 13 -10.98 -17.07 -16.79
CA LEU A 13 -9.70 -17.10 -16.09
C LEU A 13 -8.65 -16.25 -16.82
N ILE A 14 -8.58 -16.35 -18.15
CA ILE A 14 -7.64 -15.55 -18.96
C ILE A 14 -7.97 -14.06 -18.82
N VAL A 15 -9.23 -13.68 -18.97
CA VAL A 15 -9.65 -12.27 -18.85
C VAL A 15 -9.36 -11.73 -17.45
N ALA A 16 -9.65 -12.49 -16.40
CA ALA A 16 -9.36 -12.09 -15.01
C ALA A 16 -7.84 -11.91 -14.79
N ALA A 17 -7.02 -12.85 -15.31
CA ALA A 17 -5.57 -12.74 -15.24
C ALA A 17 -5.04 -11.49 -15.94
N VAL A 18 -5.56 -11.20 -17.15
CA VAL A 18 -5.18 -10.00 -17.92
C VAL A 18 -5.58 -8.71 -17.17
N CYS A 19 -6.81 -8.62 -16.65
CA CYS A 19 -7.23 -7.46 -15.86
C CYS A 19 -6.32 -7.24 -14.64
N GLY A 20 -6.03 -8.30 -13.87
CA GLY A 20 -5.11 -8.23 -12.73
C GLY A 20 -3.69 -7.83 -13.14
N LEU A 21 -3.19 -8.38 -14.27
CA LEU A 21 -1.88 -8.04 -14.81
C LEU A 21 -1.79 -6.54 -15.15
N LEU A 22 -2.78 -5.99 -15.86
CA LEU A 22 -2.82 -4.58 -16.24
C LEU A 22 -2.77 -3.65 -15.02
N ILE A 23 -3.58 -3.95 -13.99
CA ILE A 23 -3.57 -3.22 -12.72
C ILE A 23 -2.17 -3.30 -12.08
N GLY A 24 -1.59 -4.49 -12.03
CA GLY A 24 -0.32 -4.73 -11.37
C GLY A 24 0.89 -4.14 -12.09
N VAL A 25 0.89 -4.06 -13.42
CA VAL A 25 1.96 -3.42 -14.21
C VAL A 25 2.07 -1.94 -13.84
N GLU A 26 0.95 -1.23 -13.75
CA GLU A 26 0.95 0.16 -13.29
C GLU A 26 1.53 0.29 -11.87
N ARG A 27 1.20 -0.63 -10.97
CA ARG A 27 1.72 -0.64 -9.59
C ARG A 27 3.22 -0.95 -9.54
N GLN A 28 3.69 -1.89 -10.32
CA GLN A 28 5.10 -2.29 -10.36
C GLN A 28 5.99 -1.18 -10.90
N THR A 29 5.57 -0.45 -11.93
CA THR A 29 6.33 0.69 -12.47
C THR A 29 6.55 1.81 -11.44
N ARG A 30 5.87 1.73 -10.28
CA ARG A 30 5.94 2.71 -9.20
C ARG A 30 6.59 2.21 -7.94
N MET A 31 7.21 1.03 -7.97
CA MET A 31 7.82 0.42 -6.79
C MET A 31 6.86 0.33 -5.59
N LYS A 32 5.56 0.11 -5.83
CA LYS A 32 4.57 -0.14 -4.78
C LYS A 32 4.62 -1.61 -4.34
N GLY A 33 4.27 -1.90 -3.09
CA GLY A 33 4.50 -3.20 -2.44
C GLY A 33 3.87 -4.44 -3.10
N ALA A 34 2.82 -4.29 -3.95
CA ALA A 34 2.25 -5.38 -4.76
C ALA A 34 2.32 -4.99 -6.23
N GLY A 35 3.00 -5.82 -7.04
CA GLY A 35 3.23 -5.61 -8.47
C GLY A 35 2.36 -6.49 -9.37
N SER A 36 2.80 -6.66 -10.63
CA SER A 36 2.09 -7.37 -11.68
C SER A 36 1.74 -8.82 -11.33
N ARG A 37 2.70 -9.56 -10.77
CA ARG A 37 2.51 -10.96 -10.38
C ARG A 37 1.44 -11.09 -9.30
N THR A 38 1.50 -10.25 -8.28
CA THR A 38 0.56 -10.30 -7.14
C THR A 38 -0.87 -10.02 -7.59
N HIS A 39 -1.09 -8.93 -8.32
CA HIS A 39 -2.43 -8.56 -8.80
C HIS A 39 -2.99 -9.60 -9.78
N MET A 40 -2.17 -10.12 -10.69
CA MET A 40 -2.58 -11.19 -11.59
C MET A 40 -3.04 -12.45 -10.83
N MET A 41 -2.26 -12.91 -9.84
CA MET A 41 -2.58 -14.10 -9.05
C MET A 41 -3.83 -13.88 -8.19
N VAL A 42 -4.01 -12.69 -7.61
CA VAL A 42 -5.19 -12.36 -6.80
C VAL A 42 -6.46 -12.37 -7.67
N SER A 43 -6.44 -11.73 -8.85
CA SER A 43 -7.58 -11.71 -9.76
C SER A 43 -7.90 -13.11 -10.29
N LEU A 44 -6.87 -13.85 -10.71
CA LEU A 44 -7.03 -15.23 -11.21
C LEU A 44 -7.60 -16.15 -10.13
N GLY A 45 -7.05 -16.09 -8.90
CA GLY A 45 -7.51 -16.89 -7.77
C GLY A 45 -8.96 -16.60 -7.39
N ALA A 46 -9.33 -15.31 -7.35
CA ALA A 46 -10.71 -14.90 -7.07
C ALA A 46 -11.67 -15.39 -8.15
N ALA A 47 -11.30 -15.29 -9.44
CA ALA A 47 -12.10 -15.81 -10.54
C ALA A 47 -12.24 -17.34 -10.47
N LEU A 48 -11.14 -18.07 -10.18
CA LEU A 48 -11.18 -19.52 -10.05
C LEU A 48 -12.10 -19.97 -8.92
N MET A 49 -11.99 -19.39 -7.72
CA MET A 49 -12.84 -19.72 -6.59
C MET A 49 -14.31 -19.41 -6.88
N THR A 50 -14.60 -18.32 -7.62
CA THR A 50 -15.94 -17.97 -8.07
C THR A 50 -16.49 -18.99 -9.06
N LEU A 51 -15.66 -19.47 -9.99
CA LEU A 51 -16.05 -20.53 -10.93
C LEU A 51 -16.34 -21.86 -10.20
N VAL A 52 -15.52 -22.24 -9.23
CA VAL A 52 -15.75 -23.41 -8.38
C VAL A 52 -17.11 -23.28 -7.67
N SER A 53 -17.40 -22.10 -7.11
CA SER A 53 -18.70 -21.83 -6.46
C SER A 53 -19.88 -21.96 -7.41
N SER A 54 -19.73 -21.46 -8.64
CA SER A 54 -20.83 -21.42 -9.63
C SER A 54 -21.06 -22.76 -10.33
N TYR A 55 -20.01 -23.52 -10.56
CA TYR A 55 -20.08 -24.72 -11.42
C TYR A 55 -19.62 -26.01 -10.75
N GLY A 56 -18.80 -25.93 -9.68
CA GLY A 56 -18.21 -27.11 -9.05
C GLY A 56 -19.24 -28.02 -8.37
N PHE A 57 -20.33 -27.45 -7.91
CA PHE A 57 -21.37 -28.17 -7.16
C PHE A 57 -22.60 -28.54 -8.00
N LEU A 58 -22.61 -28.21 -9.32
CA LEU A 58 -23.71 -28.55 -10.21
C LEU A 58 -24.16 -30.03 -10.16
N PRO A 59 -23.24 -31.01 -10.02
CA PRO A 59 -23.65 -32.43 -10.00
C PRO A 59 -24.52 -32.80 -8.79
N ILE A 60 -24.48 -32.03 -7.70
CA ILE A 60 -25.24 -32.31 -6.49
C ILE A 60 -26.43 -31.35 -6.27
N VAL A 61 -26.55 -30.31 -7.10
CA VAL A 61 -27.68 -29.39 -7.07
C VAL A 61 -28.96 -30.11 -7.45
N GLY A 62 -29.98 -30.01 -6.57
CA GLY A 62 -31.27 -30.70 -6.76
C GLY A 62 -31.35 -32.08 -6.12
N ALA A 63 -30.28 -32.63 -5.54
CA ALA A 63 -30.36 -33.82 -4.71
C ALA A 63 -31.17 -33.58 -3.46
N ALA A 64 -31.95 -34.59 -3.01
CA ALA A 64 -32.79 -34.46 -1.82
C ALA A 64 -31.94 -34.05 -0.59
N GLY A 65 -32.38 -33.02 0.11
CA GLY A 65 -31.70 -32.50 1.31
C GLY A 65 -30.45 -31.66 1.07
N VAL A 66 -30.09 -31.37 -0.22
CA VAL A 66 -28.95 -30.55 -0.54
C VAL A 66 -29.37 -29.13 -0.93
N SER A 67 -28.88 -28.14 -0.19
CA SER A 67 -28.97 -26.72 -0.51
C SER A 67 -27.59 -26.15 -0.79
N VAL A 68 -27.40 -25.52 -1.95
CA VAL A 68 -26.13 -24.91 -2.34
C VAL A 68 -26.29 -23.41 -2.38
N ASP A 69 -25.53 -22.73 -1.53
CA ASP A 69 -25.48 -21.26 -1.49
C ASP A 69 -24.19 -20.77 -2.18
N VAL A 70 -24.31 -20.33 -3.40
CA VAL A 70 -23.18 -19.84 -4.21
C VAL A 70 -22.58 -18.53 -3.69
N SER A 71 -23.32 -17.78 -2.87
CA SER A 71 -22.86 -16.50 -2.31
C SER A 71 -21.85 -16.69 -1.17
N ARG A 72 -21.84 -17.84 -0.51
CA ARG A 72 -20.93 -18.12 0.63
C ARG A 72 -19.46 -18.06 0.23
N VAL A 73 -19.12 -18.59 -0.95
CA VAL A 73 -17.73 -18.54 -1.44
C VAL A 73 -17.35 -17.09 -1.75
N ALA A 74 -18.24 -16.32 -2.37
CA ALA A 74 -18.01 -14.90 -2.61
C ALA A 74 -17.75 -14.11 -1.31
N ALA A 75 -18.57 -14.35 -0.28
CA ALA A 75 -18.37 -13.75 1.05
C ALA A 75 -17.03 -14.17 1.67
N SER A 76 -16.64 -15.45 1.54
CA SER A 76 -15.37 -15.98 2.06
C SER A 76 -14.16 -15.40 1.31
N ILE A 77 -14.24 -15.19 0.01
CA ILE A 77 -13.18 -14.53 -0.79
C ILE A 77 -13.02 -13.09 -0.30
N ALA A 78 -14.12 -12.35 -0.15
CA ALA A 78 -14.11 -10.95 0.30
C ALA A 78 -13.56 -10.81 1.73
N ALA A 79 -13.82 -11.77 2.61
CA ALA A 79 -13.23 -11.82 3.95
C ALA A 79 -11.75 -12.22 3.92
N GLY A 80 -11.40 -13.26 3.13
CA GLY A 80 -10.05 -13.81 3.06
C GLY A 80 -9.01 -12.82 2.53
N ILE A 81 -9.37 -11.96 1.58
CA ILE A 81 -8.46 -10.93 1.09
C ILE A 81 -8.09 -9.90 2.17
N GLY A 82 -8.90 -9.77 3.22
CA GLY A 82 -8.61 -8.92 4.37
C GLY A 82 -7.30 -9.33 5.06
N PHE A 83 -7.00 -10.63 5.15
CA PHE A 83 -5.75 -11.14 5.69
C PHE A 83 -4.53 -10.70 4.87
N LEU A 84 -4.59 -10.82 3.53
CA LEU A 84 -3.54 -10.34 2.63
C LEU A 84 -3.43 -8.81 2.69
N GLY A 85 -4.55 -8.11 2.76
CA GLY A 85 -4.60 -6.65 2.91
C GLY A 85 -3.90 -6.19 4.20
N ALA A 86 -4.19 -6.84 5.32
CA ALA A 86 -3.53 -6.57 6.59
C ALA A 86 -2.01 -6.83 6.53
N GLY A 87 -1.60 -7.90 5.84
CA GLY A 87 -0.19 -8.27 5.67
C GLY A 87 0.66 -7.27 4.88
N VAL A 88 0.05 -6.35 4.13
CA VAL A 88 0.77 -5.31 3.38
C VAL A 88 0.70 -3.93 4.03
N ILE A 89 -0.01 -3.79 5.14
CA ILE A 89 -0.12 -2.54 5.90
C ILE A 89 0.90 -2.58 7.03
N PHE A 90 1.79 -1.61 7.04
CA PHE A 90 2.80 -1.46 8.08
C PHE A 90 2.65 -0.10 8.75
N VAL A 91 2.70 -0.11 10.08
CA VAL A 91 2.71 1.10 10.90
C VAL A 91 4.16 1.35 11.31
N HIS A 92 4.67 2.51 10.92
CA HIS A 92 5.98 2.99 11.32
C HIS A 92 5.82 4.28 12.12
N ARG A 93 6.85 4.67 12.87
CA ARG A 93 6.86 5.96 13.60
C ARG A 93 6.60 7.18 12.72
N GLY A 94 6.91 7.10 11.42
CA GLY A 94 6.63 8.15 10.44
C GLY A 94 5.24 8.10 9.77
N GLY A 95 4.38 7.11 10.11
CA GLY A 95 3.04 6.96 9.51
C GLY A 95 2.68 5.54 9.11
N VAL A 96 1.55 5.41 8.42
CA VAL A 96 1.03 4.13 7.91
C VAL A 96 1.33 3.99 6.42
N VAL A 97 1.97 2.89 6.03
CA VAL A 97 2.25 2.55 4.63
C VAL A 97 1.45 1.32 4.21
N GLY A 98 1.20 1.16 2.90
CA GLY A 98 0.52 -0.02 2.36
C GLY A 98 -1.00 0.10 2.21
N LEU A 99 -1.67 1.12 2.76
CA LEU A 99 -3.12 1.30 2.67
C LEU A 99 -3.64 1.26 1.23
N THR A 100 -3.02 2.03 0.32
CA THR A 100 -3.40 2.04 -1.10
C THR A 100 -3.14 0.68 -1.76
N THR A 101 -2.10 -0.05 -1.34
CA THR A 101 -1.80 -1.39 -1.84
C THR A 101 -2.88 -2.38 -1.39
N ALA A 102 -3.26 -2.35 -0.12
CA ALA A 102 -4.32 -3.19 0.43
C ALA A 102 -5.67 -2.96 -0.26
N ALA A 103 -6.06 -1.69 -0.44
CA ALA A 103 -7.27 -1.30 -1.18
C ALA A 103 -7.21 -1.77 -2.64
N GLY A 104 -6.03 -1.68 -3.28
CA GLY A 104 -5.79 -2.17 -4.63
C GLY A 104 -5.98 -3.68 -4.75
N LEU A 105 -5.44 -4.47 -3.82
CA LEU A 105 -5.64 -5.92 -3.80
C LEU A 105 -7.10 -6.29 -3.58
N TRP A 106 -7.80 -5.59 -2.67
CA TRP A 106 -9.21 -5.80 -2.41
C TRP A 106 -10.07 -5.54 -3.66
N THR A 107 -9.84 -4.42 -4.35
CA THR A 107 -10.54 -4.10 -5.61
C THR A 107 -10.21 -5.10 -6.72
N THR A 108 -8.94 -5.53 -6.85
CA THR A 108 -8.52 -6.54 -7.83
C THR A 108 -9.21 -7.89 -7.59
N THR A 109 -9.44 -8.25 -6.34
CA THR A 109 -10.23 -9.44 -5.98
C THR A 109 -11.66 -9.31 -6.50
N GLY A 110 -12.29 -8.16 -6.29
CA GLY A 110 -13.64 -7.88 -6.83
C GLY A 110 -13.70 -7.96 -8.35
N VAL A 111 -12.68 -7.47 -9.06
CA VAL A 111 -12.55 -7.63 -10.52
C VAL A 111 -12.52 -9.11 -10.91
N GLY A 112 -11.67 -9.90 -10.25
CA GLY A 112 -11.58 -11.35 -10.48
C GLY A 112 -12.91 -12.06 -10.25
N MET A 113 -13.61 -11.74 -9.17
CA MET A 113 -14.94 -12.28 -8.85
C MET A 113 -15.97 -11.94 -9.93
N ALA A 114 -16.02 -10.67 -10.35
CA ALA A 114 -16.95 -10.20 -11.38
C ALA A 114 -16.74 -10.96 -12.71
N ILE A 115 -15.50 -11.05 -13.16
CA ILE A 115 -15.16 -11.82 -14.37
C ILE A 115 -15.49 -13.31 -14.21
N GLY A 116 -15.19 -13.87 -13.03
CA GLY A 116 -15.53 -15.26 -12.69
C GLY A 116 -17.03 -15.55 -12.76
N CYS A 117 -17.87 -14.62 -12.31
CA CYS A 117 -19.34 -14.68 -12.48
C CYS A 117 -19.81 -14.47 -13.92
N GLY A 118 -18.93 -14.09 -14.85
CA GLY A 118 -19.30 -13.72 -16.22
C GLY A 118 -19.76 -12.27 -16.39
N MET A 119 -19.59 -11.45 -15.36
CA MET A 119 -19.89 -10.02 -15.38
C MET A 119 -18.73 -9.25 -16.01
N TYR A 120 -18.51 -9.44 -17.31
CA TYR A 120 -17.36 -8.85 -18.00
C TYR A 120 -17.38 -7.33 -18.01
N ALA A 121 -18.55 -6.72 -18.32
CA ALA A 121 -18.65 -5.27 -18.41
C ALA A 121 -18.30 -4.59 -17.05
N PRO A 122 -18.90 -4.98 -15.89
CA PRO A 122 -18.50 -4.45 -14.60
C PRO A 122 -17.02 -4.68 -14.27
N GLY A 123 -16.49 -5.88 -14.52
CA GLY A 123 -15.10 -6.22 -14.23
C GLY A 123 -14.09 -5.39 -15.02
N ILE A 124 -14.32 -5.25 -16.34
CA ILE A 124 -13.48 -4.44 -17.24
C ILE A 124 -13.60 -2.96 -16.89
N THR A 125 -14.82 -2.46 -16.63
CA THR A 125 -15.04 -1.06 -16.22
C THR A 125 -14.34 -0.76 -14.92
N ALA A 126 -14.42 -1.64 -13.91
CA ALA A 126 -13.71 -1.47 -12.65
C ALA A 126 -12.18 -1.44 -12.86
N THR A 127 -11.65 -2.30 -13.72
CA THR A 127 -10.23 -2.28 -14.11
C THR A 127 -9.84 -0.95 -14.72
N ALA A 128 -10.62 -0.44 -15.68
CA ALA A 128 -10.36 0.84 -16.35
C ALA A 128 -10.41 2.01 -15.36
N LEU A 129 -11.45 2.07 -14.51
CA LEU A 129 -11.59 3.11 -13.49
C LEU A 129 -10.42 3.08 -12.49
N MET A 130 -9.97 1.90 -12.09
CA MET A 130 -8.84 1.75 -11.19
C MET A 130 -7.54 2.28 -11.83
N LEU A 131 -7.28 1.97 -13.10
CA LEU A 131 -6.13 2.48 -13.85
C LEU A 131 -6.21 4.00 -14.01
N ILE A 132 -7.37 4.53 -14.36
CA ILE A 132 -7.61 5.98 -14.49
C ILE A 132 -7.36 6.68 -13.15
N ALA A 133 -7.94 6.18 -12.06
CA ALA A 133 -7.74 6.74 -10.73
C ALA A 133 -6.26 6.75 -10.32
N GLN A 134 -5.55 5.64 -10.56
CA GLN A 134 -4.12 5.54 -10.27
C GLN A 134 -3.28 6.53 -11.08
N VAL A 135 -3.69 6.85 -12.30
CA VAL A 135 -3.02 7.85 -13.15
C VAL A 135 -3.37 9.28 -12.74
N LEU A 136 -4.64 9.59 -12.55
CA LEU A 136 -5.10 10.96 -12.24
C LEU A 136 -4.64 11.42 -10.87
N LEU A 137 -4.70 10.56 -9.85
CA LEU A 137 -4.31 10.90 -8.48
C LEU A 137 -2.79 11.03 -8.29
N ARG A 138 -2.00 10.75 -9.32
CA ARG A 138 -0.53 10.96 -9.32
C ARG A 138 -0.13 12.36 -8.90
N GLY A 139 -0.85 13.37 -9.41
CA GLY A 139 -0.55 14.78 -9.18
C GLY A 139 -0.75 15.18 -7.72
N VAL A 140 -1.77 14.63 -7.08
CA VAL A 140 -2.11 14.90 -5.68
C VAL A 140 -1.07 14.26 -4.75
N GLU A 141 -0.75 12.97 -4.94
CA GLU A 141 0.29 12.28 -4.17
C GLU A 141 1.68 12.91 -4.32
N ARG A 142 1.96 13.52 -5.47
CA ARG A 142 3.24 14.21 -5.70
C ARG A 142 3.35 15.51 -4.91
N ARG A 143 2.24 16.21 -4.66
CA ARG A 143 2.24 17.47 -3.88
C ARG A 143 2.38 17.22 -2.38
N GLU A 144 1.87 16.10 -1.86
CA GLU A 144 1.86 15.80 -0.43
C GLU A 144 3.07 14.99 0.07
N LYS A 145 3.90 14.42 -0.81
CA LYS A 145 5.09 13.67 -0.39
C LYS A 145 6.20 14.61 0.09
N MET A 146 6.03 15.15 1.29
CA MET A 146 7.16 15.45 2.15
C MET A 146 7.90 14.15 2.44
N GLN A 147 9.20 14.11 2.16
CA GLN A 147 10.02 12.95 2.53
C GLN A 147 10.14 12.93 4.04
N VAL A 148 9.54 11.94 4.68
CA VAL A 148 9.80 11.71 6.11
C VAL A 148 11.14 11.00 6.21
N THR A 149 12.07 11.61 6.92
CA THR A 149 13.42 11.09 7.16
C THR A 149 13.67 11.13 8.66
N GLU A 150 14.41 10.18 9.15
CA GLU A 150 14.92 10.17 10.51
C GLU A 150 16.17 11.06 10.56
N LEU A 151 16.17 12.02 11.48
CA LEU A 151 17.29 12.88 11.78
C LEU A 151 17.67 12.67 13.23
N ALA A 152 18.81 12.06 13.49
CA ALA A 152 19.33 11.92 14.83
C ALA A 152 20.38 12.99 15.11
N VAL A 153 20.16 13.77 16.14
CA VAL A 153 21.04 14.88 16.56
C VAL A 153 21.51 14.63 17.98
N GLY A 154 22.81 14.61 18.16
CA GLY A 154 23.43 14.63 19.48
C GLY A 154 23.61 16.09 19.96
N LEU A 155 22.96 16.44 21.07
CA LEU A 155 23.07 17.76 21.69
C LEU A 155 23.77 17.65 23.04
N THR A 156 24.56 18.65 23.37
CA THR A 156 24.96 18.92 24.78
C THR A 156 23.72 19.38 25.56
N ASP A 157 23.63 19.02 26.84
CA ASP A 157 22.45 19.27 27.70
C ASP A 157 22.20 20.78 27.96
N GLY A 158 22.04 21.55 26.90
CA GLY A 158 21.71 22.96 26.88
C GLY A 158 20.28 23.20 26.41
N LYS A 159 19.36 23.63 27.31
CA LYS A 159 17.97 23.96 26.95
C LYS A 159 17.84 24.94 25.76
N GLY A 160 18.88 25.76 25.51
CA GLY A 160 18.90 26.71 24.39
C GLY A 160 19.16 26.08 23.02
N ASP A 161 19.87 24.96 22.95
CA ASP A 161 20.27 24.34 21.69
C ASP A 161 19.11 23.60 21.04
N LEU A 162 18.19 23.06 21.85
CA LEU A 162 16.96 22.45 21.32
C LEU A 162 16.05 23.51 20.66
N VAL A 163 15.91 24.68 21.26
CA VAL A 163 15.12 25.78 20.69
C VAL A 163 15.73 26.24 19.37
N ARG A 164 17.06 26.42 19.31
CA ARG A 164 17.77 26.78 18.09
C ARG A 164 17.61 25.74 16.99
N LEU A 165 17.61 24.45 17.36
CA LEU A 165 17.37 23.35 16.41
C LEU A 165 15.96 23.45 15.81
N TYR A 166 14.95 23.73 16.64
CA TYR A 166 13.59 23.93 16.17
C TYR A 166 13.47 25.12 15.23
N ASP A 167 14.04 26.28 15.63
CA ASP A 167 14.02 27.49 14.82
C ASP A 167 14.73 27.27 13.47
N TRP A 168 15.85 26.54 13.49
CA TRP A 168 16.60 26.18 12.29
C TRP A 168 15.78 25.32 11.31
N LEU A 169 15.03 24.33 11.83
CA LEU A 169 14.14 23.46 11.05
C LEU A 169 12.95 24.24 10.50
N GLU A 170 12.33 25.10 11.31
CA GLU A 170 11.17 25.90 10.93
C GLU A 170 11.49 26.91 9.83
N GLN A 171 12.61 27.63 9.93
CA GLN A 171 13.08 28.56 8.89
C GLN A 171 13.24 27.90 7.53
N ARG A 172 13.55 26.59 7.51
CA ARG A 172 13.72 25.78 6.29
C ARG A 172 12.47 25.02 5.88
N LYS A 173 11.32 25.31 6.52
CA LYS A 173 10.02 24.65 6.28
C LYS A 173 10.06 23.13 6.47
N ILE A 174 10.92 22.68 7.39
CA ILE A 174 11.00 21.29 7.81
C ILE A 174 10.05 21.11 8.99
N THR A 175 9.09 20.20 8.83
CA THR A 175 8.10 19.93 9.88
C THR A 175 8.52 18.72 10.70
N VAL A 176 8.63 18.88 12.00
CA VAL A 176 8.87 17.77 12.94
C VAL A 176 7.52 17.07 13.20
N ARG A 177 7.46 15.77 12.94
CA ARG A 177 6.25 14.94 13.14
C ARG A 177 6.27 14.20 14.47
N GLU A 178 7.43 13.71 14.85
CA GLU A 178 7.61 12.94 16.08
C GLU A 178 9.01 13.14 16.62
N ILE A 179 9.14 13.08 17.94
CA ILE A 179 10.40 13.24 18.66
C ILE A 179 10.58 12.04 19.58
N ASP A 180 11.72 11.40 19.46
CA ASP A 180 12.16 10.37 20.39
C ASP A 180 13.42 10.83 21.11
N LEU A 181 13.35 10.96 22.43
CA LEU A 181 14.46 11.41 23.27
C LEU A 181 15.17 10.19 23.83
N LYS A 182 16.41 9.95 23.40
CA LYS A 182 17.28 8.92 23.98
C LYS A 182 18.38 9.60 24.77
N ARG A 183 18.30 9.50 26.08
CA ARG A 183 19.36 9.99 26.98
C ARG A 183 20.58 9.09 26.80
N GLN A 184 21.74 9.69 26.54
CA GLN A 184 23.04 9.00 26.50
C GLN A 184 23.76 9.17 27.86
N GLU A 185 24.70 8.29 28.19
CA GLU A 185 25.51 8.42 29.41
C GLU A 185 26.35 9.71 29.35
N GLY A 186 26.30 10.52 30.40
CA GLY A 186 26.95 11.82 30.48
C GLY A 186 25.99 12.98 30.23
N ASN A 187 26.52 14.14 29.86
CA ASN A 187 25.79 15.40 29.67
C ASN A 187 25.32 15.58 28.22
N SER A 188 25.12 14.50 27.46
CA SER A 188 24.66 14.53 26.08
C SER A 188 23.29 13.85 25.92
N ILE A 189 22.44 14.47 25.09
CA ILE A 189 21.10 13.97 24.74
C ILE A 189 21.11 13.63 23.25
N LYS A 190 20.82 12.38 22.89
CA LYS A 190 20.55 12.01 21.49
C LYS A 190 19.05 12.17 21.23
N ILE A 191 18.69 13.07 20.33
CA ILE A 191 17.34 13.34 19.91
C ILE A 191 17.15 12.74 18.53
N VAL A 192 16.15 11.90 18.37
CA VAL A 192 15.74 11.35 17.08
C VAL A 192 14.46 12.06 16.65
N LEU A 193 14.55 12.81 15.56
CA LEU A 193 13.45 13.59 14.99
C LEU A 193 12.97 12.89 13.72
N TYR A 194 11.68 12.62 13.62
CA TYR A 194 11.04 12.21 12.36
C TYR A 194 10.56 13.49 11.68
N ILE A 195 11.31 13.92 10.66
CA ILE A 195 11.11 15.20 9.98
C ILE A 195 10.54 15.01 8.59
N ALA A 196 9.65 15.91 8.20
CA ALA A 196 9.10 15.99 6.86
C ALA A 196 9.73 17.20 6.14
N MET A 197 10.50 16.91 5.07
CA MET A 197 11.30 17.89 4.33
C MET A 197 10.65 18.30 3.00
N PRO A 198 10.81 19.56 2.56
CA PRO A 198 10.52 19.96 1.18
C PRO A 198 11.42 19.21 0.20
N ARG A 199 10.93 18.91 -1.01
CA ARG A 199 11.67 18.18 -2.04
C ARG A 199 12.96 18.85 -2.53
N HIS A 200 13.06 20.15 -2.34
CA HIS A 200 14.22 20.94 -2.78
C HIS A 200 15.29 21.07 -1.69
N PHE A 201 15.05 20.48 -0.51
CA PHE A 201 16.02 20.53 0.57
C PHE A 201 17.10 19.48 0.35
N ASP A 202 18.35 19.95 0.32
CA ASP A 202 19.50 19.05 0.20
C ASP A 202 19.82 18.46 1.59
N LYS A 203 19.93 17.14 1.65
CA LYS A 203 20.33 16.44 2.89
C LYS A 203 21.71 16.88 3.39
N ALA A 204 22.58 17.30 2.47
CA ALA A 204 23.91 17.84 2.81
C ALA A 204 23.82 19.11 3.68
N ASP A 205 22.73 19.87 3.58
CA ASP A 205 22.54 21.06 4.42
C ASP A 205 22.41 20.75 5.93
N PHE A 206 22.06 19.50 6.29
CA PHE A 206 22.07 19.11 7.71
C PHE A 206 23.46 19.09 8.35
N LEU A 207 24.52 18.97 7.56
CA LEU A 207 25.89 19.07 8.06
C LEU A 207 26.18 20.48 8.63
N ARG A 208 25.49 21.50 8.11
CA ARG A 208 25.60 22.88 8.64
C ARG A 208 25.01 23.05 10.02
N LEU A 209 24.19 22.09 10.50
CA LEU A 209 23.70 22.13 11.89
C LEU A 209 24.81 22.17 12.91
N GLN A 210 25.95 21.51 12.64
CA GLN A 210 27.12 21.52 13.52
C GLN A 210 27.83 22.86 13.52
N GLU A 211 27.75 23.61 12.42
CA GLU A 211 28.34 24.94 12.28
C GLU A 211 27.41 26.02 12.85
N ASP A 212 26.08 25.89 12.59
CA ASP A 212 25.07 26.88 12.96
C ASP A 212 24.68 26.81 14.45
N ILE A 213 24.81 25.63 15.08
CA ILE A 213 24.38 25.38 16.46
C ILE A 213 25.54 24.76 17.26
N PRO A 214 26.22 25.56 18.15
CA PRO A 214 27.43 25.10 18.85
C PRO A 214 27.22 23.87 19.75
N GLY A 215 25.98 23.61 20.21
CA GLY A 215 25.64 22.45 21.04
C GLY A 215 25.45 21.15 20.28
N VAL A 216 25.46 21.15 18.93
CA VAL A 216 25.31 19.96 18.09
C VAL A 216 26.64 19.21 17.99
N GLN A 217 26.70 18.01 18.56
CA GLN A 217 27.89 17.16 18.53
C GLN A 217 27.92 16.18 17.37
N SER A 218 26.75 15.65 17.01
CA SER A 218 26.62 14.69 15.92
C SER A 218 25.30 14.86 15.16
N VAL A 219 25.32 14.58 13.85
CA VAL A 219 24.14 14.57 12.96
C VAL A 219 24.20 13.30 12.15
N GLU A 220 23.15 12.48 12.24
CA GLU A 220 22.96 11.23 11.47
C GLU A 220 21.60 11.31 10.75
N ILE A 221 21.55 10.93 9.46
CA ILE A 221 20.35 11.02 8.59
C ILE A 221 20.08 9.66 7.95
#